data_3f4006555e61233801a8d2c74d36ca90
#
_entry.id   3f4006555e61233801a8d2c74d36ca90
#
_cell.length_a   1.000
_cell.length_b   1.000
_cell.length_c   1.000
_cell.angle_alpha   90.00
_cell.angle_beta   90.00
_cell.angle_gamma   90.00
#
_symmetry.space_group_name_H-M   'P 1'
#
loop_
_entity.id
_entity.type
_entity.pdbx_description
1 polymer ?
#
loop_
_entity_poly.entity_id
_entity_poly.type
_entity_poly.pdbx_seq_one_letter_code
_entity_poly.pdbx_strand_id
1 'polypeptide(L)'
;NLCEVQQFYQQGLSERVKRPTARRRERDAIRAFWNEKSYVLLAAEAQNQPHLTMPFRCMEYDLAEYARQLRYIRLKSEGKLKTGVEYLSKMGRKDHLTPIVTIVLYHGTEPWDAPKKLSEMMELEEIDPILKQMVQEYQIYVFSLEELQEEYFQTNLRELIGLMKRRSSKTKIQEYCRKHADRISRMDVATYDMICVMLNLKELQDKKEKYLKNGKGSIDMCKAMEEWAEELREEGKSAGIKEGMKEGELRGMQKAKESTLKLVAKMSENGDTEYIARLMEPEVYRRMMDKYGME
;
A
#
# COMPACT_ATOMS: atom_id res chain seq x y z
N ASN A 1 15.49 -17.65 -15.23
CA ASN A 1 15.40 -17.94 -13.80
C ASN A 1 15.49 -16.62 -13.04
N LEU A 2 14.35 -16.15 -12.58
CA LEU A 2 14.24 -14.97 -11.73
C LEU A 2 14.68 -15.36 -10.33
N CYS A 3 15.75 -14.74 -9.83
CA CYS A 3 16.27 -14.98 -8.49
C CYS A 3 15.85 -13.80 -7.60
N GLU A 4 15.15 -14.09 -6.51
CA GLU A 4 14.78 -13.10 -5.51
C GLU A 4 15.93 -12.91 -4.52
N VAL A 5 16.32 -11.66 -4.26
CA VAL A 5 17.45 -11.34 -3.39
C VAL A 5 16.97 -10.49 -2.21
N GLN A 6 17.20 -11.01 -1.00
CA GLN A 6 16.99 -10.26 0.23
C GLN A 6 18.30 -9.60 0.67
N GLN A 7 18.26 -8.34 1.06
CA GLN A 7 19.45 -7.60 1.50
C GLN A 7 19.39 -7.30 2.99
N PHE A 8 20.50 -7.63 3.67
CA PHE A 8 20.71 -7.28 5.07
C PHE A 8 21.74 -6.14 5.15
N TYR A 9 21.39 -5.06 5.80
CA TYR A 9 22.26 -3.92 6.02
C TYR A 9 22.67 -3.87 7.50
N GLN A 10 23.99 -3.97 7.78
CA GLN A 10 24.55 -3.65 9.07
C GLN A 10 25.24 -2.29 9.00
N GLN A 11 24.66 -1.32 9.69
CA GLN A 11 25.24 0.02 9.79
C GLN A 11 26.34 0.00 10.87
N GLY A 12 27.61 0.08 10.43
CA GLY A 12 28.75 0.29 11.32
C GLY A 12 28.82 1.76 11.73
N LEU A 13 28.28 2.08 12.88
CA LEU A 13 28.47 3.39 13.52
C LEU A 13 29.50 3.27 14.64
N SER A 14 30.32 4.33 14.82
CA SER A 14 31.39 4.40 15.83
C SER A 14 30.88 4.13 17.25
N GLU A 15 31.76 3.68 18.13
CA GLU A 15 31.53 3.13 19.49
C GLU A 15 30.69 4.00 20.46
N ARG A 16 30.29 5.21 20.09
CA ARG A 16 29.48 6.10 20.94
C ARG A 16 27.98 6.07 20.67
N VAL A 17 27.52 5.35 19.66
CA VAL A 17 26.10 5.16 19.39
C VAL A 17 25.71 3.76 19.84
N LYS A 18 24.72 3.64 20.74
CA LYS A 18 24.11 2.36 21.10
C LYS A 18 23.88 1.59 19.81
N ARG A 19 24.46 0.37 19.69
CA ARG A 19 24.33 -0.49 18.50
C ARG A 19 22.92 -0.44 18.00
N PRO A 20 22.64 0.12 16.82
CA PRO A 20 21.30 0.03 16.27
C PRO A 20 21.03 -1.45 16.04
N THR A 21 19.90 -1.94 16.53
CA THR A 21 19.39 -3.25 16.15
C THR A 21 19.45 -3.33 14.64
N ALA A 22 20.11 -4.36 14.10
CA ALA A 22 20.23 -4.57 12.66
C ALA A 22 18.82 -4.45 12.05
N ARG A 23 18.51 -3.33 11.43
CA ARG A 23 17.25 -3.16 10.71
C ARG A 23 17.38 -3.96 9.43
N ARG A 24 16.60 -5.02 9.34
CA ARG A 24 16.39 -5.73 8.09
C ARG A 24 15.74 -4.74 7.14
N ARG A 25 16.50 -4.16 6.21
CA ARG A 25 15.99 -3.37 5.11
C ARG A 25 15.85 -4.31 3.94
N GLU A 26 14.63 -4.53 3.53
CA GLU A 26 14.33 -5.35 2.36
C GLU A 26 13.91 -4.41 1.23
N ARG A 27 14.44 -4.67 0.06
CA ARG A 27 14.00 -4.07 -1.18
C ARG A 27 12.69 -4.74 -1.59
N ASP A 28 11.75 -3.98 -2.14
CA ASP A 28 10.44 -4.52 -2.52
C ASP A 28 10.58 -5.62 -3.58
N ALA A 29 11.44 -5.41 -4.58
CA ALA A 29 11.76 -6.45 -5.54
C ALA A 29 13.15 -6.26 -6.15
N ILE A 30 13.82 -7.38 -6.43
CA ILE A 30 15.00 -7.42 -7.31
C ILE A 30 14.90 -8.68 -8.18
N ARG A 31 15.07 -8.51 -9.49
CA ARG A 31 14.98 -9.58 -10.47
C ARG A 31 16.14 -9.52 -11.44
N ALA A 32 16.67 -10.69 -11.80
CA ALA A 32 17.62 -10.80 -12.88
C ALA A 32 16.90 -10.66 -14.23
N PHE A 33 17.34 -9.73 -15.03
CA PHE A 33 16.93 -9.58 -16.40
C PHE A 33 18.10 -9.98 -17.33
N TRP A 34 17.83 -10.93 -18.22
CA TRP A 34 18.79 -11.37 -19.19
C TRP A 34 18.16 -11.31 -20.58
N ASN A 35 18.85 -10.63 -21.48
CA ASN A 35 18.61 -10.79 -22.89
C ASN A 35 19.87 -11.39 -23.52
N GLU A 36 19.85 -11.79 -24.78
CA GLU A 36 20.95 -12.47 -25.45
C GLU A 36 22.30 -11.74 -25.37
N LYS A 37 22.32 -10.47 -25.01
CA LYS A 37 23.51 -9.60 -24.99
C LYS A 37 23.91 -9.08 -23.61
N SER A 38 22.98 -9.02 -22.65
CA SER A 38 23.24 -8.36 -21.37
C SER A 38 22.49 -9.02 -20.21
N TYR A 39 23.15 -9.04 -19.06
CA TYR A 39 22.58 -9.47 -17.79
C TYR A 39 22.56 -8.28 -16.83
N VAL A 40 21.39 -7.94 -16.32
CA VAL A 40 21.18 -6.79 -15.45
C VAL A 40 20.28 -7.20 -14.30
N LEU A 41 20.56 -6.67 -13.12
CA LEU A 41 19.62 -6.75 -12.00
C LEU A 41 18.68 -5.55 -12.07
N LEU A 42 17.40 -5.82 -12.28
CA LEU A 42 16.36 -4.81 -12.19
C LEU A 42 15.79 -4.81 -10.79
N ALA A 43 15.96 -3.70 -10.09
CA ALA A 43 15.46 -3.48 -8.75
C ALA A 43 14.29 -2.50 -8.79
N ALA A 44 13.24 -2.80 -8.03
CA ALA A 44 12.05 -1.96 -7.94
C ALA A 44 11.72 -1.63 -6.49
N GLU A 45 11.34 -0.38 -6.26
CA GLU A 45 10.82 0.15 -5.01
C GLU A 45 9.41 0.72 -5.28
N ALA A 46 8.41 0.25 -4.53
CA ALA A 46 7.04 0.78 -4.62
C ALA A 46 6.85 1.89 -3.58
N GLN A 47 6.41 3.06 -4.03
CA GLN A 47 6.20 4.22 -3.17
C GLN A 47 4.82 4.83 -3.41
N ASN A 48 4.11 5.14 -2.32
CA ASN A 48 2.81 5.81 -2.37
C ASN A 48 2.89 7.32 -2.06
N GLN A 49 4.03 7.78 -1.56
CA GLN A 49 4.31 9.19 -1.30
C GLN A 49 5.74 9.53 -1.75
N PRO A 50 6.01 10.77 -2.19
CA PRO A 50 7.36 11.23 -2.45
C PRO A 50 8.24 11.08 -1.22
N HIS A 51 9.49 10.69 -1.41
CA HIS A 51 10.42 10.47 -0.31
C HIS A 51 11.71 11.23 -0.56
N LEU A 52 11.97 12.25 0.26
CA LEU A 52 13.07 13.21 0.06
C LEU A 52 14.46 12.56 -0.01
N THR A 53 14.65 11.43 0.65
CA THR A 53 15.95 10.72 0.64
C THR A 53 15.96 9.49 -0.27
N MET A 54 15.07 9.42 -1.26
CA MET A 54 14.94 8.23 -2.11
C MET A 54 16.21 7.89 -2.88
N PRO A 55 16.96 8.83 -3.49
CA PRO A 55 18.23 8.52 -4.13
C PRO A 55 19.23 7.86 -3.19
N PHE A 56 19.40 8.41 -1.98
CA PHE A 56 20.29 7.83 -0.98
C PHE A 56 19.84 6.43 -0.55
N ARG A 57 18.56 6.22 -0.31
CA ARG A 57 18.00 4.91 0.06
C ARG A 57 18.25 3.86 -1.03
N CYS A 58 18.02 4.20 -2.28
CA CYS A 58 18.28 3.31 -3.41
C CYS A 58 19.78 2.99 -3.55
N MET A 59 20.64 4.00 -3.36
CA MET A 59 22.09 3.83 -3.36
C MET A 59 22.56 2.87 -2.26
N GLU A 60 22.01 2.96 -1.04
CA GLU A 60 22.32 2.01 0.04
C GLU A 60 21.98 0.56 -0.37
N TYR A 61 20.86 0.34 -1.01
CA TYR A 61 20.45 -0.99 -1.48
C TYR A 61 21.35 -1.50 -2.60
N ASP A 62 21.70 -0.66 -3.56
CA ASP A 62 22.60 -1.04 -4.66
C ASP A 62 23.99 -1.35 -4.14
N LEU A 63 24.50 -0.55 -3.19
CA LEU A 63 25.78 -0.80 -2.52
C LEU A 63 25.77 -2.14 -1.78
N ALA A 64 24.71 -2.46 -1.06
CA ALA A 64 24.59 -3.74 -0.36
C ALA A 64 24.61 -4.92 -1.34
N GLU A 65 23.94 -4.80 -2.49
CA GLU A 65 23.95 -5.84 -3.52
C GLU A 65 25.31 -5.95 -4.20
N TYR A 66 25.98 -4.85 -4.55
CA TYR A 66 27.35 -4.89 -5.07
C TYR A 66 28.33 -5.52 -4.06
N ALA A 67 28.19 -5.22 -2.77
CA ALA A 67 28.99 -5.85 -1.72
C ALA A 67 28.74 -7.36 -1.63
N ARG A 68 27.49 -7.82 -1.85
CA ARG A 68 27.16 -9.23 -1.94
C ARG A 68 27.82 -9.91 -3.15
N GLN A 69 27.77 -9.26 -4.31
CA GLN A 69 28.42 -9.75 -5.53
C GLN A 69 29.94 -9.87 -5.34
N LEU A 70 30.58 -8.85 -4.76
CA LEU A 70 32.01 -8.89 -4.45
C LEU A 70 32.38 -10.04 -3.49
N ARG A 71 31.57 -10.28 -2.47
CA ARG A 71 31.80 -11.44 -1.58
C ARG A 71 31.73 -12.76 -2.35
N TYR A 72 30.76 -12.91 -3.22
CA TYR A 72 30.62 -14.11 -4.05
C TYR A 72 31.81 -14.29 -5.01
N ILE A 73 32.23 -13.22 -5.69
CA ILE A 73 33.41 -13.23 -6.57
C ILE A 73 34.67 -13.65 -5.79
N ARG A 74 34.90 -13.08 -4.61
CA ARG A 74 36.02 -13.40 -3.76
C ARG A 74 36.07 -14.87 -3.39
N LEU A 75 34.95 -15.45 -2.98
CA LEU A 75 34.86 -16.89 -2.66
C LEU A 75 35.13 -17.76 -3.89
N LYS A 76 34.58 -17.39 -5.05
CA LYS A 76 34.76 -18.15 -6.29
C LYS A 76 36.17 -18.05 -6.87
N SER A 77 36.86 -16.96 -6.62
CA SER A 77 38.23 -16.68 -7.12
C SER A 77 39.33 -17.20 -6.20
N GLU A 78 39.00 -17.74 -5.04
CA GLU A 78 39.97 -18.33 -4.12
C GLU A 78 40.75 -19.45 -4.83
N GLY A 79 42.08 -19.39 -4.73
CA GLY A 79 43.01 -20.34 -5.39
C GLY A 79 43.19 -20.13 -6.91
N LYS A 80 42.54 -19.14 -7.55
CA LYS A 80 42.60 -18.88 -9.01
C LYS A 80 43.31 -17.58 -9.37
N LEU A 81 43.65 -16.76 -8.39
CA LEU A 81 44.31 -15.47 -8.58
C LEU A 81 45.78 -15.67 -9.02
N LYS A 82 46.27 -14.83 -9.91
CA LYS A 82 47.58 -15.02 -10.59
C LYS A 82 48.58 -13.90 -10.30
N THR A 83 48.09 -12.70 -9.99
CA THR A 83 48.94 -11.50 -9.84
C THR A 83 48.79 -10.90 -8.45
N GLY A 84 49.81 -10.13 -7.99
CA GLY A 84 49.77 -9.45 -6.70
C GLY A 84 48.54 -8.51 -6.57
N VAL A 85 48.15 -7.84 -7.66
CA VAL A 85 46.97 -6.97 -7.68
C VAL A 85 45.68 -7.78 -7.47
N GLU A 86 45.56 -8.95 -8.10
CA GLU A 86 44.39 -9.83 -7.91
C GLU A 86 44.35 -10.37 -6.48
N TYR A 87 45.50 -10.75 -5.91
CA TYR A 87 45.58 -11.19 -4.49
C TYR A 87 45.17 -10.05 -3.53
N LEU A 88 45.59 -8.81 -3.79
CA LEU A 88 45.28 -7.67 -2.95
C LEU A 88 43.76 -7.35 -3.00
N SER A 89 43.19 -7.34 -4.22
CA SER A 89 41.76 -7.05 -4.43
C SER A 89 40.84 -8.24 -4.14
N LYS A 90 41.41 -9.46 -4.08
CA LYS A 90 40.63 -10.73 -4.03
C LYS A 90 39.65 -10.86 -5.18
N MET A 91 40.02 -10.38 -6.34
CA MET A 91 39.21 -10.34 -7.57
C MET A 91 40.12 -10.53 -8.78
N GLY A 92 39.73 -11.40 -9.69
CA GLY A 92 40.46 -11.62 -10.94
C GLY A 92 40.16 -10.53 -11.95
N ARG A 93 41.11 -10.26 -12.87
CA ARG A 93 40.95 -9.20 -13.91
C ARG A 93 39.75 -9.40 -14.85
N LYS A 94 39.24 -10.62 -14.96
CA LYS A 94 38.09 -10.99 -15.81
C LYS A 94 36.77 -11.02 -15.03
N ASP A 95 36.83 -10.84 -13.72
CA ASP A 95 35.61 -10.80 -12.91
C ASP A 95 34.97 -9.42 -13.06
N HIS A 96 33.66 -9.40 -13.19
CA HIS A 96 32.87 -8.17 -13.31
C HIS A 96 31.66 -8.23 -12.39
N LEU A 97 31.24 -7.07 -11.92
CA LEU A 97 29.97 -6.91 -11.24
C LEU A 97 28.83 -6.88 -12.26
N THR A 98 27.72 -7.47 -11.90
CA THR A 98 26.47 -7.32 -12.64
C THR A 98 25.89 -5.95 -12.37
N PRO A 99 25.62 -5.14 -13.41
CA PRO A 99 25.03 -3.82 -13.21
C PRO A 99 23.65 -3.94 -12.60
N ILE A 100 23.30 -2.96 -11.77
CA ILE A 100 22.00 -2.81 -11.16
C ILE A 100 21.31 -1.59 -11.76
N VAL A 101 20.06 -1.75 -12.15
CA VAL A 101 19.19 -0.64 -12.54
C VAL A 101 18.06 -0.56 -11.54
N THR A 102 18.02 0.52 -10.77
CA THR A 102 16.99 0.75 -9.77
C THR A 102 15.91 1.68 -10.32
N ILE A 103 14.67 1.20 -10.28
CA ILE A 103 13.49 1.98 -10.62
C ILE A 103 12.63 2.19 -9.37
N VAL A 104 11.99 3.34 -9.30
CA VAL A 104 10.96 3.65 -8.29
C VAL A 104 9.62 3.65 -8.99
N LEU A 105 8.75 2.73 -8.60
CA LEU A 105 7.37 2.67 -9.08
C LEU A 105 6.50 3.51 -8.13
N TYR A 106 6.20 4.73 -8.55
CA TYR A 106 5.39 5.64 -7.78
C TYR A 106 3.91 5.44 -8.08
N HIS A 107 3.15 5.11 -7.05
CA HIS A 107 1.72 4.88 -7.16
C HIS A 107 0.88 5.84 -6.32
N GLY A 108 1.46 6.96 -5.86
CA GLY A 108 0.73 8.05 -5.22
C GLY A 108 -0.18 8.80 -6.17
N THR A 109 -1.05 9.64 -5.62
CA THR A 109 -1.98 10.50 -6.39
C THR A 109 -1.41 11.88 -6.69
N GLU A 110 -0.53 12.36 -5.81
CA GLU A 110 0.13 13.65 -5.97
C GLU A 110 1.35 13.53 -6.89
N PRO A 111 1.74 14.59 -7.59
CA PRO A 111 2.96 14.59 -8.39
C PRO A 111 4.20 14.25 -7.54
N TRP A 112 5.19 13.59 -8.16
CA TRP A 112 6.47 13.37 -7.49
C TRP A 112 7.28 14.66 -7.43
N ASP A 113 7.43 15.24 -6.24
CA ASP A 113 8.14 16.48 -5.95
C ASP A 113 9.42 16.30 -5.11
N ALA A 114 9.92 15.05 -5.02
CA ALA A 114 11.13 14.72 -4.27
C ALA A 114 12.36 14.55 -5.20
N PRO A 115 13.60 14.63 -4.66
CA PRO A 115 14.81 14.44 -5.42
C PRO A 115 14.84 13.13 -6.23
N LYS A 116 15.38 13.21 -7.45
CA LYS A 116 15.68 12.06 -8.31
C LYS A 116 17.17 11.79 -8.46
N LYS A 117 17.99 12.74 -8.00
CA LYS A 117 19.45 12.68 -8.01
C LYS A 117 20.02 12.94 -6.64
N LEU A 118 21.14 12.32 -6.34
CA LEU A 118 21.82 12.55 -5.06
C LEU A 118 22.31 13.99 -4.93
N SER A 119 22.74 14.61 -6.03
CA SER A 119 23.16 16.03 -6.07
C SER A 119 22.04 17.00 -5.67
N GLU A 120 20.77 16.66 -5.92
CA GLU A 120 19.62 17.48 -5.52
C GLU A 120 19.39 17.47 -3.98
N MET A 121 20.10 16.62 -3.27
CA MET A 121 20.09 16.53 -1.79
C MET A 121 21.30 17.21 -1.15
N MET A 122 22.18 17.85 -1.95
CA MET A 122 23.44 18.43 -1.51
C MET A 122 23.42 19.96 -1.64
N GLU A 123 24.12 20.65 -0.74
CA GLU A 123 24.39 22.08 -0.89
C GLU A 123 25.57 22.27 -1.85
N LEU A 124 25.27 22.51 -3.12
CA LEU A 124 26.27 22.64 -4.17
C LEU A 124 26.43 24.08 -4.70
N GLU A 125 25.68 25.05 -4.17
CA GLU A 125 25.65 26.41 -4.70
C GLU A 125 26.96 27.17 -4.46
N GLU A 126 27.56 27.00 -3.27
CA GLU A 126 28.77 27.69 -2.85
C GLU A 126 30.06 26.91 -3.13
N ILE A 127 29.97 25.73 -3.77
CA ILE A 127 31.12 24.89 -4.04
C ILE A 127 31.83 25.34 -5.35
N ASP A 128 33.16 25.35 -5.32
CA ASP A 128 33.98 25.61 -6.49
C ASP A 128 33.54 24.78 -7.69
N PRO A 129 33.40 25.38 -8.89
CA PRO A 129 32.89 24.67 -10.08
C PRO A 129 33.69 23.42 -10.47
N ILE A 130 35.01 23.39 -10.22
CA ILE A 130 35.85 22.22 -10.47
C ILE A 130 35.50 21.09 -9.48
N LEU A 131 35.38 21.40 -8.20
CA LEU A 131 35.01 20.42 -7.19
C LEU A 131 33.58 19.91 -7.42
N LYS A 132 32.67 20.78 -7.85
CA LYS A 132 31.29 20.38 -8.18
C LYS A 132 31.24 19.33 -9.29
N GLN A 133 32.09 19.44 -10.31
CA GLN A 133 32.18 18.45 -11.38
C GLN A 133 32.75 17.09 -10.91
N MET A 134 33.47 17.08 -9.78
CA MET A 134 34.04 15.85 -9.21
C MET A 134 33.06 15.10 -8.29
N VAL A 135 31.94 15.73 -7.92
CA VAL A 135 30.89 15.07 -7.11
C VAL A 135 30.29 13.93 -7.92
N GLN A 136 30.30 12.72 -7.33
CA GLN A 136 29.72 11.55 -7.97
C GLN A 136 28.19 11.58 -7.92
N GLU A 137 27.56 11.38 -9.05
CA GLU A 137 26.11 11.38 -9.16
C GLU A 137 25.54 9.97 -9.00
N TYR A 138 24.42 9.88 -8.26
CA TYR A 138 23.57 8.72 -8.23
C TYR A 138 22.15 9.15 -8.59
N GLN A 139 21.60 8.56 -9.65
CA GLN A 139 20.29 8.90 -10.19
C GLN A 139 19.34 7.72 -10.10
N ILE A 140 18.11 7.98 -9.68
CA ILE A 140 16.99 7.03 -9.71
C ILE A 140 16.04 7.35 -10.86
N TYR A 141 15.33 6.31 -11.32
CA TYR A 141 14.29 6.44 -12.35
C TYR A 141 12.93 6.25 -11.70
N VAL A 142 12.16 7.34 -11.63
CA VAL A 142 10.81 7.33 -11.04
C VAL A 142 9.79 7.20 -12.16
N PHE A 143 8.99 6.14 -12.10
CA PHE A 143 7.87 5.91 -13.00
C PHE A 143 6.56 6.08 -12.23
N SER A 144 5.80 7.10 -12.56
CA SER A 144 4.46 7.30 -12.03
C SER A 144 3.48 6.34 -12.71
N LEU A 145 2.70 5.62 -11.92
CA LEU A 145 1.62 4.76 -12.45
C LEU A 145 0.60 5.54 -13.26
N GLU A 146 0.36 6.81 -12.93
CA GLU A 146 -0.57 7.66 -13.67
C GLU A 146 -0.08 7.96 -15.09
N GLU A 147 1.24 8.03 -15.29
CA GLU A 147 1.88 8.33 -16.59
C GLU A 147 2.06 7.07 -17.45
N LEU A 148 2.12 5.88 -16.85
CA LEU A 148 2.31 4.63 -17.57
C LEU A 148 1.08 4.30 -18.43
N GLN A 149 1.27 3.93 -19.68
CA GLN A 149 0.21 3.43 -20.55
C GLN A 149 0.10 1.92 -20.41
N GLU A 150 -1.09 1.42 -20.07
CA GLU A 150 -1.35 -0.01 -19.83
C GLU A 150 -0.99 -0.86 -21.05
N GLU A 151 -1.21 -0.32 -22.23
CA GLU A 151 -1.04 -0.96 -23.53
C GLU A 151 0.42 -1.35 -23.84
N TYR A 152 1.37 -0.68 -23.21
CA TYR A 152 2.80 -1.01 -23.39
C TYR A 152 3.20 -2.33 -22.74
N PHE A 153 2.35 -2.88 -21.86
CA PHE A 153 2.64 -4.08 -21.13
C PHE A 153 1.89 -5.28 -21.73
N GLN A 154 2.63 -6.36 -21.98
CA GLN A 154 2.07 -7.61 -22.55
C GLN A 154 1.83 -8.69 -21.50
N THR A 155 2.28 -8.47 -20.26
CA THR A 155 2.12 -9.39 -19.14
C THR A 155 0.99 -8.93 -18.19
N ASN A 156 0.72 -9.68 -17.14
CA ASN A 156 -0.25 -9.30 -16.10
C ASN A 156 0.08 -7.97 -15.39
N LEU A 157 1.26 -7.40 -15.62
CA LEU A 157 1.60 -6.04 -15.20
C LEU A 157 0.66 -4.99 -15.82
N ARG A 158 0.13 -5.26 -17.00
CA ARG A 158 -0.90 -4.44 -17.65
C ARG A 158 -2.15 -4.33 -16.76
N GLU A 159 -2.62 -5.46 -16.28
CA GLU A 159 -3.82 -5.53 -15.42
C GLU A 159 -3.56 -4.89 -14.05
N LEU A 160 -2.37 -5.09 -13.50
CA LEU A 160 -1.95 -4.42 -12.28
C LEU A 160 -2.01 -2.89 -12.44
N ILE A 161 -1.38 -2.35 -13.49
CA ILE A 161 -1.39 -0.91 -13.76
C ILE A 161 -2.81 -0.41 -13.99
N GLY A 162 -3.60 -1.14 -14.77
CA GLY A 162 -4.99 -0.81 -15.07
C GLY A 162 -5.88 -0.70 -13.82
N LEU A 163 -5.73 -1.64 -12.90
CA LEU A 163 -6.45 -1.64 -11.62
C LEU A 163 -5.95 -0.52 -10.71
N MET A 164 -4.64 -0.31 -10.63
CA MET A 164 -4.05 0.73 -9.79
C MET A 164 -4.45 2.14 -10.23
N LYS A 165 -4.52 2.42 -11.52
CA LYS A 165 -5.02 3.71 -12.04
C LYS A 165 -6.48 4.00 -11.67
N ARG A 166 -7.26 2.95 -11.37
CA ARG A 166 -8.68 3.05 -11.02
C ARG A 166 -8.96 2.89 -9.53
N ARG A 167 -7.90 2.82 -8.70
CA ARG A 167 -7.98 2.53 -7.25
C ARG A 167 -8.86 3.50 -6.44
N SER A 168 -9.06 4.72 -6.94
CA SER A 168 -9.90 5.73 -6.29
C SER A 168 -11.41 5.43 -6.40
N SER A 169 -11.83 4.50 -7.26
CA SER A 169 -13.25 4.21 -7.51
C SER A 169 -13.49 2.71 -7.68
N LYS A 170 -14.24 2.13 -6.74
CA LYS A 170 -14.66 0.72 -6.79
C LYS A 170 -15.43 0.40 -8.07
N THR A 171 -16.30 1.29 -8.51
CA THR A 171 -17.06 1.14 -9.77
C THR A 171 -16.14 1.05 -10.98
N LYS A 172 -15.14 1.93 -11.08
CA LYS A 172 -14.16 1.89 -12.17
C LYS A 172 -13.31 0.63 -12.16
N ILE A 173 -12.95 0.11 -10.97
CA ILE A 173 -12.27 -1.18 -10.82
C ILE A 173 -13.15 -2.31 -11.36
N GLN A 174 -14.44 -2.36 -10.96
CA GLN A 174 -15.37 -3.40 -11.42
C GLN A 174 -15.60 -3.34 -12.94
N GLU A 175 -15.78 -2.16 -13.50
CA GLU A 175 -15.91 -1.97 -14.95
C GLU A 175 -14.66 -2.47 -15.69
N TYR A 176 -13.47 -2.16 -15.16
CA TYR A 176 -12.20 -2.65 -15.72
C TYR A 176 -12.11 -4.18 -15.66
N CYS A 177 -12.47 -4.79 -14.53
CA CYS A 177 -12.50 -6.25 -14.37
C CYS A 177 -13.45 -6.91 -15.38
N ARG A 178 -14.65 -6.38 -15.56
CA ARG A 178 -15.62 -6.89 -16.54
C ARG A 178 -15.12 -6.76 -17.98
N LYS A 179 -14.55 -5.60 -18.32
CA LYS A 179 -14.01 -5.34 -19.65
C LYS A 179 -12.85 -6.25 -20.03
N HIS A 180 -12.06 -6.68 -19.04
CA HIS A 180 -10.85 -7.49 -19.22
C HIS A 180 -10.95 -8.87 -18.55
N ALA A 181 -12.18 -9.40 -18.42
CA ALA A 181 -12.47 -10.63 -17.69
C ALA A 181 -11.70 -11.86 -18.19
N ASP A 182 -11.48 -11.95 -19.49
CA ASP A 182 -10.72 -13.02 -20.14
C ASP A 182 -9.27 -13.16 -19.62
N ARG A 183 -8.63 -12.04 -19.28
CA ARG A 183 -7.26 -11.98 -18.72
C ARG A 183 -7.26 -11.99 -17.20
N ILE A 184 -8.08 -11.16 -16.59
CA ILE A 184 -8.17 -11.00 -15.13
C ILE A 184 -8.66 -12.30 -14.46
N SER A 185 -9.49 -13.10 -15.14
CA SER A 185 -9.93 -14.40 -14.63
C SER A 185 -8.85 -15.49 -14.68
N ARG A 186 -7.68 -15.21 -15.25
CA ARG A 186 -6.54 -16.14 -15.36
C ARG A 186 -5.23 -15.51 -14.90
N MET A 187 -5.33 -14.64 -13.90
CA MET A 187 -4.18 -13.92 -13.36
C MET A 187 -3.23 -14.89 -12.64
N ASP A 188 -1.93 -14.67 -12.76
CA ASP A 188 -0.97 -15.41 -11.95
C ASP A 188 -1.03 -14.99 -10.48
N VAL A 189 -0.66 -15.93 -9.60
CA VAL A 189 -0.73 -15.77 -8.15
C VAL A 189 0.10 -14.60 -7.65
N ALA A 190 1.28 -14.36 -8.24
CA ALA A 190 2.18 -13.29 -7.80
C ALA A 190 1.59 -11.91 -8.11
N THR A 191 0.99 -11.75 -9.29
CA THR A 191 0.29 -10.50 -9.66
C THR A 191 -0.94 -10.27 -8.78
N TYR A 192 -1.71 -11.32 -8.48
CA TYR A 192 -2.84 -11.24 -7.55
C TYR A 192 -2.39 -10.75 -6.17
N ASP A 193 -1.35 -11.37 -5.59
CA ASP A 193 -0.81 -10.97 -4.30
C ASP A 193 -0.34 -9.52 -4.31
N MET A 194 0.33 -9.10 -5.37
CA MET A 194 0.79 -7.72 -5.53
C MET A 194 -0.39 -6.73 -5.59
N ILE A 195 -1.44 -7.03 -6.31
CA ILE A 195 -2.66 -6.22 -6.38
C ILE A 195 -3.31 -6.12 -5.00
N CYS A 196 -3.45 -7.25 -4.28
CA CYS A 196 -4.02 -7.26 -2.95
C CYS A 196 -3.23 -6.37 -1.97
N VAL A 197 -1.90 -6.43 -2.02
CA VAL A 197 -1.03 -5.58 -1.20
C VAL A 197 -1.15 -4.11 -1.58
N MET A 198 -1.05 -3.78 -2.86
CA MET A 198 -1.04 -2.39 -3.33
C MET A 198 -2.41 -1.70 -3.20
N LEU A 199 -3.50 -2.43 -3.31
CA LEU A 199 -4.86 -1.93 -3.09
C LEU A 199 -5.34 -2.10 -1.64
N ASN A 200 -4.49 -2.66 -0.75
CA ASN A 200 -4.81 -2.95 0.65
C ASN A 200 -6.05 -3.86 0.82
N LEU A 201 -6.15 -4.88 -0.03
CA LEU A 201 -7.28 -5.84 -0.06
C LEU A 201 -6.95 -7.08 0.79
N LYS A 202 -6.76 -6.91 2.10
CA LYS A 202 -6.39 -7.99 3.04
C LYS A 202 -7.38 -9.15 3.00
N GLU A 203 -8.68 -8.85 2.95
CA GLU A 203 -9.75 -9.84 2.92
C GLU A 203 -9.66 -10.77 1.70
N LEU A 204 -9.31 -10.21 0.54
CA LEU A 204 -9.09 -11.03 -0.66
C LEU A 204 -7.83 -11.88 -0.56
N GLN A 205 -6.80 -11.35 0.09
CA GLN A 205 -5.57 -12.10 0.34
C GLN A 205 -5.82 -13.29 1.27
N ASP A 206 -6.60 -13.10 2.32
CA ASP A 206 -6.98 -14.16 3.27
C ASP A 206 -7.87 -15.25 2.61
N LYS A 207 -8.72 -14.85 1.66
CA LYS A 207 -9.61 -15.75 0.90
C LYS A 207 -8.98 -16.30 -0.39
N LYS A 208 -7.69 -16.12 -0.62
CA LYS A 208 -6.96 -16.48 -1.84
C LYS A 208 -7.24 -17.89 -2.33
N GLU A 209 -7.24 -18.88 -1.42
CA GLU A 209 -7.47 -20.30 -1.74
C GLU A 209 -8.82 -20.54 -2.43
N LYS A 210 -9.85 -19.75 -2.11
CA LYS A 210 -11.20 -19.82 -2.70
C LYS A 210 -11.21 -19.51 -4.20
N TYR A 211 -10.25 -18.69 -4.66
CA TYR A 211 -10.20 -18.17 -6.02
C TYR A 211 -9.15 -18.86 -6.90
N LEU A 212 -8.39 -19.81 -6.34
CA LEU A 212 -7.44 -20.62 -7.09
C LEU A 212 -8.17 -21.51 -8.10
N LYS A 213 -7.73 -21.48 -9.35
CA LYS A 213 -8.24 -22.37 -10.42
C LYS A 213 -7.42 -23.64 -10.51
N ASN A 214 -8.04 -24.78 -10.12
CA ASN A 214 -7.58 -26.15 -10.44
C ASN A 214 -6.08 -26.43 -10.19
N GLY A 215 -5.49 -25.92 -9.12
CA GLY A 215 -4.09 -26.21 -8.77
C GLY A 215 -3.04 -25.70 -9.77
N LYS A 216 -3.40 -24.91 -10.77
CA LYS A 216 -2.53 -24.48 -11.88
C LYS A 216 -1.90 -23.07 -11.71
N GLY A 217 -1.76 -22.56 -10.50
CA GLY A 217 -1.06 -21.28 -10.27
C GLY A 217 -1.75 -20.04 -10.85
N SER A 218 -3.04 -20.12 -11.21
CA SER A 218 -3.84 -18.99 -11.66
C SER A 218 -5.03 -18.74 -10.73
N ILE A 219 -5.40 -17.46 -10.59
CA ILE A 219 -6.49 -16.99 -9.73
C ILE A 219 -7.53 -16.26 -10.57
N ASP A 220 -8.80 -16.44 -10.21
CA ASP A 220 -9.91 -15.66 -10.75
C ASP A 220 -10.09 -14.36 -9.97
N MET A 221 -9.35 -13.35 -10.35
CA MET A 221 -9.44 -12.02 -9.73
C MET A 221 -10.79 -11.33 -10.02
N CYS A 222 -11.44 -11.60 -11.16
CA CYS A 222 -12.77 -11.09 -11.45
C CYS A 222 -13.78 -11.53 -10.40
N LYS A 223 -13.83 -12.83 -10.15
CA LYS A 223 -14.73 -13.42 -9.15
C LYS A 223 -14.40 -12.91 -7.75
N ALA A 224 -13.12 -12.81 -7.40
CA ALA A 224 -12.69 -12.27 -6.12
C ALA A 224 -13.18 -10.82 -5.91
N MET A 225 -13.04 -9.97 -6.91
CA MET A 225 -13.46 -8.57 -6.85
C MET A 225 -14.99 -8.41 -6.83
N GLU A 226 -15.73 -9.24 -7.53
CA GLU A 226 -17.20 -9.22 -7.53
C GLU A 226 -17.75 -9.61 -6.15
N GLU A 227 -17.27 -10.70 -5.58
CA GLU A 227 -17.68 -11.16 -4.25
C GLU A 227 -17.32 -10.13 -3.16
N TRP A 228 -16.11 -9.59 -3.20
CA TRP A 228 -15.69 -8.54 -2.26
C TRP A 228 -16.58 -7.29 -2.35
N ALA A 229 -16.95 -6.89 -3.56
CA ALA A 229 -17.81 -5.74 -3.75
C ALA A 229 -19.23 -5.96 -3.20
N GLU A 230 -19.76 -7.19 -3.34
CA GLU A 230 -21.08 -7.53 -2.80
C GLU A 230 -21.05 -7.60 -1.27
N GLU A 231 -20.00 -8.21 -0.68
CA GLU A 231 -19.81 -8.23 0.79
C GLU A 231 -19.79 -6.82 1.37
N LEU A 232 -19.02 -5.90 0.77
CA LEU A 232 -18.97 -4.50 1.22
C LEU A 232 -20.31 -3.78 1.08
N ARG A 233 -21.09 -4.11 0.05
CA ARG A 233 -22.43 -3.57 -0.15
C ARG A 233 -23.40 -4.03 0.93
N GLU A 234 -23.32 -5.32 1.28
CA GLU A 234 -24.13 -5.91 2.36
C GLU A 234 -23.76 -5.34 3.73
N GLU A 235 -22.44 -5.21 4.00
CA GLU A 235 -21.96 -4.59 5.23
C GLU A 235 -22.40 -3.13 5.35
N GLY A 236 -22.26 -2.34 4.28
CA GLY A 236 -22.73 -0.95 4.25
C GLY A 236 -24.23 -0.83 4.48
N LYS A 237 -25.04 -1.72 3.89
CA LYS A 237 -26.47 -1.78 4.10
C LYS A 237 -26.84 -2.14 5.56
N SER A 238 -26.16 -3.13 6.11
CA SER A 238 -26.35 -3.55 7.50
C SER A 238 -25.97 -2.45 8.49
N ALA A 239 -24.83 -1.78 8.26
CA ALA A 239 -24.38 -0.64 9.07
C ALA A 239 -25.38 0.53 9.01
N GLY A 240 -25.86 0.88 7.81
CA GLY A 240 -26.86 1.95 7.61
C GLY A 240 -28.19 1.65 8.29
N ILE A 241 -28.65 0.39 8.28
CA ILE A 241 -29.87 -0.03 9.01
C ILE A 241 -29.66 0.13 10.52
N LYS A 242 -28.53 -0.33 11.06
CA LYS A 242 -28.23 -0.20 12.51
C LYS A 242 -28.16 1.26 12.96
N GLU A 243 -27.51 2.11 12.16
CA GLU A 243 -27.38 3.54 12.45
C GLU A 243 -28.76 4.23 12.37
N GLY A 244 -29.54 3.93 11.35
CA GLY A 244 -30.91 4.44 11.20
C GLY A 244 -31.84 4.01 12.35
N MET A 245 -31.75 2.76 12.82
CA MET A 245 -32.48 2.29 13.99
C MET A 245 -32.10 3.06 15.25
N LYS A 246 -30.79 3.21 15.51
CA LYS A 246 -30.30 3.94 16.66
C LYS A 246 -30.70 5.43 16.65
N GLU A 247 -30.63 6.06 15.49
CA GLU A 247 -31.07 7.45 15.32
C GLU A 247 -32.59 7.59 15.51
N GLY A 248 -33.35 6.62 14.97
CA GLY A 248 -34.80 6.54 15.15
C GLY A 248 -35.20 6.39 16.62
N GLU A 249 -34.54 5.51 17.38
CA GLU A 249 -34.73 5.35 18.82
C GLU A 249 -34.44 6.64 19.60
N LEU A 250 -33.30 7.29 19.32
CA LEU A 250 -32.93 8.56 19.96
C LEU A 250 -33.96 9.67 19.68
N ARG A 251 -34.39 9.81 18.44
CA ARG A 251 -35.43 10.78 18.06
C ARG A 251 -36.75 10.45 18.71
N GLY A 252 -37.11 9.14 18.79
CA GLY A 252 -38.30 8.67 19.48
C GLY A 252 -38.29 9.03 20.96
N MET A 253 -37.19 8.75 21.67
CA MET A 253 -37.01 9.10 23.08
C MET A 253 -37.09 10.61 23.34
N GLN A 254 -36.47 11.42 22.45
CA GLN A 254 -36.54 12.88 22.56
C GLN A 254 -37.98 13.39 22.41
N LYS A 255 -38.71 12.93 21.40
CA LYS A 255 -40.12 13.29 21.20
C LYS A 255 -40.99 12.88 22.37
N ALA A 256 -40.81 11.65 22.87
CA ALA A 256 -41.54 11.17 24.05
C ALA A 256 -41.27 12.03 25.29
N LYS A 257 -39.98 12.38 25.52
CA LYS A 257 -39.59 13.29 26.61
C LYS A 257 -40.21 14.68 26.47
N GLU A 258 -40.19 15.26 25.28
CA GLU A 258 -40.81 16.57 25.01
C GLU A 258 -42.35 16.52 25.23
N SER A 259 -43.00 15.47 24.74
CA SER A 259 -44.43 15.28 24.91
C SER A 259 -44.80 15.13 26.40
N THR A 260 -44.01 14.35 27.15
CA THR A 260 -44.20 14.18 28.59
C THR A 260 -44.02 15.50 29.36
N LEU A 261 -43.00 16.29 29.03
CA LEU A 261 -42.77 17.60 29.66
C LEU A 261 -43.91 18.59 29.35
N LYS A 262 -44.39 18.60 28.12
CA LYS A 262 -45.58 19.42 27.74
C LYS A 262 -46.83 18.99 28.47
N LEU A 263 -47.03 17.69 28.65
CA LEU A 263 -48.12 17.14 29.42
C LEU A 263 -48.07 17.59 30.88
N VAL A 264 -46.90 17.43 31.54
CA VAL A 264 -46.68 17.86 32.93
C VAL A 264 -46.93 19.36 33.12
N ALA A 265 -46.49 20.20 32.16
CA ALA A 265 -46.73 21.63 32.20
C ALA A 265 -48.23 21.94 32.16
N LYS A 266 -49.00 21.34 31.23
CA LYS A 266 -50.44 21.51 31.12
C LYS A 266 -51.18 21.02 32.37
N MET A 267 -50.78 19.89 32.95
CA MET A 267 -51.36 19.33 34.20
C MET A 267 -51.09 20.28 35.34
N SER A 268 -49.91 20.86 35.45
CA SER A 268 -49.57 21.83 36.51
C SER A 268 -50.42 23.10 36.41
N GLU A 269 -50.58 23.63 35.20
CA GLU A 269 -51.42 24.83 34.91
C GLU A 269 -52.93 24.59 35.24
N ASN A 270 -53.41 23.36 35.08
CA ASN A 270 -54.82 23.02 35.28
C ASN A 270 -55.12 22.39 36.65
N GLY A 271 -54.15 22.28 37.53
CA GLY A 271 -54.34 21.78 38.92
C GLY A 271 -54.34 20.28 39.06
N ASP A 272 -54.06 19.48 38.01
CA ASP A 272 -54.03 18.01 38.02
C ASP A 272 -52.71 17.47 38.58
N THR A 273 -52.12 18.16 39.54
CA THR A 273 -50.77 17.85 40.07
C THR A 273 -50.69 16.51 40.78
N GLU A 274 -51.79 16.01 41.32
CA GLU A 274 -51.90 14.70 42.00
C GLU A 274 -51.56 13.51 41.07
N TYR A 275 -51.82 13.67 39.75
CA TYR A 275 -51.57 12.62 38.75
C TYR A 275 -50.15 12.65 38.21
N ILE A 276 -49.35 13.71 38.44
CA ILE A 276 -47.99 13.84 37.92
C ILE A 276 -47.10 12.70 38.44
N ALA A 277 -47.19 12.40 39.71
CA ALA A 277 -46.41 11.28 40.33
C ALA A 277 -46.80 9.89 39.76
N ARG A 278 -47.96 9.79 39.14
CA ARG A 278 -48.50 8.54 38.58
C ARG A 278 -48.41 8.46 37.09
N LEU A 279 -47.75 9.38 36.39
CA LEU A 279 -47.55 9.36 34.95
C LEU A 279 -46.69 8.17 34.46
N MET A 280 -45.98 7.50 35.34
CA MET A 280 -45.28 6.25 35.03
C MET A 280 -46.26 5.06 34.80
N GLU A 281 -47.52 5.20 35.23
CA GLU A 281 -48.60 4.20 34.98
C GLU A 281 -49.14 4.43 33.55
N PRO A 282 -49.07 3.43 32.63
CA PRO A 282 -49.46 3.62 31.23
C PRO A 282 -50.90 4.09 31.03
N GLU A 283 -51.81 3.65 31.90
CA GLU A 283 -53.26 4.02 31.88
C GLU A 283 -53.47 5.48 32.27
N VAL A 284 -52.75 5.94 33.31
CA VAL A 284 -52.80 7.34 33.77
C VAL A 284 -52.21 8.24 32.71
N TYR A 285 -51.05 7.86 32.12
CA TYR A 285 -50.40 8.61 31.06
C TYR A 285 -51.35 8.78 29.86
N ARG A 286 -51.94 7.69 29.37
CA ARG A 286 -52.87 7.70 28.23
C ARG A 286 -54.11 8.60 28.52
N ARG A 287 -54.73 8.42 29.68
CA ARG A 287 -55.87 9.23 30.09
C ARG A 287 -55.56 10.74 30.14
N MET A 288 -54.37 11.10 30.59
CA MET A 288 -53.97 12.51 30.62
C MET A 288 -53.62 13.05 29.23
N MET A 289 -52.98 12.26 28.36
CA MET A 289 -52.74 12.61 26.97
C MET A 289 -54.08 12.89 26.26
N ASP A 290 -55.08 12.01 26.39
CA ASP A 290 -56.40 12.16 25.84
C ASP A 290 -57.14 13.41 26.40
N LYS A 291 -57.08 13.62 27.74
CA LYS A 291 -57.67 14.77 28.41
C LYS A 291 -57.16 16.12 27.87
N TYR A 292 -55.85 16.16 27.56
CA TYR A 292 -55.20 17.39 27.06
C TYR A 292 -55.07 17.47 25.54
N GLY A 293 -55.63 16.51 24.79
CA GLY A 293 -55.61 16.48 23.34
C GLY A 293 -54.21 16.46 22.78
N MET A 294 -53.33 15.64 23.37
CA MET A 294 -51.95 15.46 22.95
C MET A 294 -51.78 14.11 22.30
N GLU A 295 -51.19 14.06 21.08
CA GLU A 295 -50.84 12.85 20.35
C GLU A 295 -49.39 12.42 20.61
#